data_1cf1f4a7fb4d00d77c9a76844189e1fb
#
_entry.id   1cf1f4a7fb4d00d77c9a76844189e1fb
#
_cell.length_a   1.000
_cell.length_b   1.000
_cell.length_c   1.000
_cell.angle_alpha   90.00
_cell.angle_beta   90.00
_cell.angle_gamma   90.00
#
_symmetry.space_group_name_H-M   'P 1'
#
loop_
_entity.id
_entity.type
_entity.pdbx_description
1 polymer ?
#
loop_
_entity_poly.entity_id
_entity_poly.type
_entity_poly.pdbx_seq_one_letter_code
_entity_poly.pdbx_strand_id
1 'polypeptide(L)'
;MKTLAKFILPAAVALALASAGVQAADPQDAMVKAGCTACHNKEQKIVGPSYTQIAEKHKGQDVTAKLLEKVRKGGSGVYGPVPMTPNPPSKISDAELKAAVEFILKR
;
A
#
# COMPACT_ATOMS: atom_id res chain seq x y z
N MET A 1 -72.77 -3.99 -7.43
CA MET A 1 -71.79 -4.77 -6.68
C MET A 1 -70.42 -4.27 -7.04
N LYS A 2 -69.78 -3.60 -6.11
CA LYS A 2 -68.43 -3.03 -6.35
C LYS A 2 -67.43 -3.98 -5.74
N THR A 3 -66.66 -4.69 -6.59
CA THR A 3 -65.55 -5.54 -6.14
C THR A 3 -64.33 -4.66 -5.93
N LEU A 4 -63.95 -4.49 -4.69
CA LEU A 4 -62.68 -3.87 -4.28
C LEU A 4 -61.56 -4.87 -4.53
N ALA A 5 -60.81 -4.65 -5.61
CA ALA A 5 -59.54 -5.35 -5.84
C ALA A 5 -58.51 -4.78 -4.90
N LYS A 6 -58.16 -5.56 -3.90
CA LYS A 6 -57.01 -5.25 -3.02
C LYS A 6 -55.72 -5.53 -3.82
N PHE A 7 -55.09 -4.47 -4.25
CA PHE A 7 -53.70 -4.56 -4.76
C PHE A 7 -52.77 -4.72 -3.58
N ILE A 8 -52.32 -5.94 -3.37
CA ILE A 8 -51.21 -6.20 -2.45
C ILE A 8 -49.94 -5.90 -3.22
N LEU A 9 -49.29 -4.76 -2.93
CA LEU A 9 -47.96 -4.49 -3.38
C LEU A 9 -46.99 -5.39 -2.61
N PRO A 10 -46.16 -6.20 -3.28
CA PRO A 10 -45.06 -6.86 -2.62
C PRO A 10 -44.02 -5.79 -2.21
N ALA A 11 -43.81 -5.68 -0.90
CA ALA A 11 -42.68 -4.90 -0.40
C ALA A 11 -41.39 -5.56 -0.89
N ALA A 12 -40.76 -4.96 -1.88
CA ALA A 12 -39.43 -5.35 -2.27
C ALA A 12 -38.48 -4.96 -1.12
N VAL A 13 -38.09 -5.95 -0.34
CA VAL A 13 -37.01 -5.79 0.61
C VAL A 13 -35.73 -5.72 -0.20
N ALA A 14 -35.29 -4.50 -0.48
CA ALA A 14 -33.96 -4.29 -1.03
C ALA A 14 -32.96 -4.66 0.07
N LEU A 15 -32.39 -5.86 0.00
CA LEU A 15 -31.20 -6.21 0.75
C LEU A 15 -30.06 -5.33 0.22
N ALA A 16 -29.81 -4.22 0.91
CA ALA A 16 -28.59 -3.49 0.70
C ALA A 16 -27.47 -4.35 1.27
N LEU A 17 -26.78 -5.10 0.39
CA LEU A 17 -25.49 -5.68 0.69
C LEU A 17 -24.54 -4.51 0.91
N ALA A 18 -24.38 -4.12 2.19
CA ALA A 18 -23.27 -3.29 2.57
C ALA A 18 -22.02 -4.12 2.32
N SER A 19 -21.39 -3.94 1.14
CA SER A 19 -20.03 -4.38 0.95
C SER A 19 -19.19 -3.59 1.95
N ALA A 20 -18.87 -4.24 3.08
CA ALA A 20 -17.83 -3.75 3.96
C ALA A 20 -16.55 -3.71 3.10
N GLY A 21 -16.23 -2.53 2.55
CA GLY A 21 -14.98 -2.34 1.83
C GLY A 21 -13.87 -2.71 2.78
N VAL A 22 -13.07 -3.72 2.42
CA VAL A 22 -11.79 -3.98 3.07
C VAL A 22 -10.97 -2.71 2.84
N GLN A 23 -10.91 -1.84 3.84
CA GLN A 23 -9.99 -0.72 3.79
C GLN A 23 -8.58 -1.31 3.74
N ALA A 24 -7.88 -1.05 2.63
CA ALA A 24 -6.46 -1.35 2.57
C ALA A 24 -5.79 -0.66 3.76
N ALA A 25 -4.99 -1.42 4.51
CA ALA A 25 -4.21 -0.88 5.61
C ALA A 25 -3.38 0.31 5.10
N ASP A 26 -3.27 1.35 5.91
CA ASP A 26 -2.43 2.50 5.57
C ASP A 26 -1.00 2.00 5.31
N PRO A 27 -0.42 2.27 4.13
CA PRO A 27 0.93 1.83 3.81
C PRO A 27 1.96 2.36 4.79
N GLN A 28 1.76 3.52 5.39
CA GLN A 28 2.66 4.06 6.40
C GLN A 28 2.68 3.22 7.67
N ASP A 29 1.53 2.72 8.11
CA ASP A 29 1.44 1.84 9.28
C ASP A 29 2.18 0.52 9.03
N ALA A 30 2.03 -0.06 7.87
CA ALA A 30 2.75 -1.28 7.48
C ALA A 30 4.27 -1.05 7.45
N MET A 31 4.70 0.10 6.94
CA MET A 31 6.12 0.48 6.90
C MET A 31 6.71 0.69 8.32
N VAL A 32 5.97 1.31 9.21
CA VAL A 32 6.37 1.46 10.62
C VAL A 32 6.53 0.09 11.29
N LYS A 33 5.55 -0.77 11.14
CA LYS A 33 5.58 -2.13 11.71
C LYS A 33 6.74 -2.97 11.16
N ALA A 34 7.06 -2.81 9.88
CA ALA A 34 8.17 -3.50 9.24
C ALA A 34 9.55 -2.93 9.59
N GLY A 35 9.61 -1.79 10.29
CA GLY A 35 10.87 -1.14 10.68
C GLY A 35 11.48 -0.25 9.61
N CYS A 36 10.78 0.07 8.54
CA CYS A 36 11.29 0.91 7.45
C CYS A 36 11.68 2.30 7.93
N THR A 37 10.93 2.86 8.86
CA THR A 37 11.14 4.21 9.39
C THR A 37 12.38 4.35 10.29
N ALA A 38 13.02 3.26 10.66
CA ALA A 38 14.32 3.30 11.35
C ALA A 38 15.43 3.79 10.41
N CYS A 39 15.30 3.57 9.11
CA CYS A 39 16.31 3.90 8.10
C CYS A 39 15.84 4.91 7.06
N HIS A 40 14.54 5.07 6.87
CA HIS A 40 13.96 5.98 5.88
C HIS A 40 13.05 7.03 6.53
N ASN A 41 13.23 8.26 6.10
CA ASN A 41 12.37 9.39 6.47
C ASN A 41 11.63 9.88 5.23
N LYS A 42 10.56 10.65 5.39
CA LYS A 42 9.78 11.18 4.27
C LYS A 42 10.58 12.14 3.40
N GLU A 43 11.25 13.09 4.00
CA GLU A 43 11.90 14.21 3.31
C GLU A 43 13.42 14.21 3.44
N GLN A 44 13.96 13.68 4.53
CA GLN A 44 15.38 13.76 4.85
C GLN A 44 16.05 12.39 4.78
N LYS A 45 17.24 12.35 4.18
CA LYS A 45 18.11 11.19 4.27
C LYS A 45 18.58 11.01 5.72
N ILE A 46 18.40 9.79 6.23
CA ILE A 46 18.98 9.36 7.51
C ILE A 46 19.96 8.23 7.26
N VAL A 47 19.64 6.99 7.60
CA VAL A 47 20.48 5.84 7.23
C VAL A 47 20.36 5.52 5.74
N GLY A 48 19.12 5.44 5.25
CA GLY A 48 18.80 5.25 3.83
C GLY A 48 18.25 6.52 3.18
N PRO A 49 17.97 6.49 1.87
CA PRO A 49 17.38 7.62 1.17
C PRO A 49 16.00 7.95 1.72
N SER A 50 15.60 9.21 1.61
CA SER A 50 14.24 9.62 1.91
C SER A 50 13.27 9.09 0.86
N TYR A 51 11.98 9.04 1.18
CA TYR A 51 10.96 8.66 0.21
C TYR A 51 10.93 9.63 -0.98
N THR A 52 11.11 10.91 -0.73
CA THR A 52 11.22 11.93 -1.77
C THR A 52 12.40 11.68 -2.70
N GLN A 53 13.56 11.35 -2.17
CA GLN A 53 14.74 11.02 -2.99
C GLN A 53 14.50 9.77 -3.87
N ILE A 54 13.84 8.75 -3.33
CA ILE A 54 13.49 7.55 -4.09
C ILE A 54 12.52 7.91 -5.23
N ALA A 55 11.48 8.68 -4.93
CA ALA A 55 10.50 9.12 -5.93
C ALA A 55 11.15 9.95 -7.04
N GLU A 56 12.01 10.89 -6.69
CA GLU A 56 12.72 11.74 -7.66
C GLU A 56 13.64 10.92 -8.56
N LYS A 57 14.40 9.98 -7.98
CA LYS A 57 15.31 9.12 -8.75
C LYS A 57 14.57 8.30 -9.80
N HIS A 58 13.37 7.86 -9.52
CA HIS A 58 12.59 6.97 -10.39
C HIS A 58 11.45 7.66 -11.12
N LYS A 59 11.42 8.99 -11.11
CA LYS A 59 10.36 9.77 -11.75
C LYS A 59 10.22 9.42 -13.23
N GLY A 60 8.98 9.11 -13.65
CA GLY A 60 8.67 8.74 -15.03
C GLY A 60 9.09 7.33 -15.42
N GLN A 61 9.56 6.52 -14.48
CA GLN A 61 9.95 5.13 -14.71
C GLN A 61 8.95 4.15 -14.09
N ASP A 62 8.73 3.03 -14.75
CA ASP A 62 7.98 1.91 -14.17
C ASP A 62 8.96 0.96 -13.47
N VAL A 63 9.14 1.19 -12.18
CA VAL A 63 10.11 0.43 -11.37
C VAL A 63 9.49 -0.31 -10.19
N THR A 64 8.17 -0.40 -10.14
CA THR A 64 7.47 -1.02 -9.00
C THR A 64 7.99 -2.43 -8.72
N ALA A 65 8.01 -3.31 -9.72
CA ALA A 65 8.51 -4.68 -9.57
C ALA A 65 9.97 -4.74 -9.10
N LYS A 66 10.81 -3.87 -9.65
CA LYS A 66 12.22 -3.77 -9.28
C LYS A 66 12.41 -3.34 -7.82
N LEU A 67 11.60 -2.39 -7.35
CA LEU A 67 11.67 -1.93 -5.97
C LEU A 67 11.11 -2.97 -4.99
N LEU A 68 10.06 -3.71 -5.37
CA LEU A 68 9.56 -4.83 -4.58
C LEU A 68 10.67 -5.87 -4.35
N GLU A 69 11.36 -6.24 -5.40
CA GLU A 69 12.50 -7.16 -5.31
C GLU A 69 13.62 -6.60 -4.43
N LYS A 70 13.95 -5.32 -4.59
CA LYS A 70 14.98 -4.66 -3.79
C LYS A 70 14.67 -4.69 -2.31
N VAL A 71 13.46 -4.42 -1.91
CA VAL A 71 13.05 -4.46 -0.51
C VAL A 71 13.09 -5.89 0.04
N ARG A 72 12.68 -6.87 -0.73
CA ARG A 72 12.73 -8.28 -0.33
C ARG A 72 14.16 -8.77 -0.12
N LYS A 73 15.04 -8.49 -1.05
CA LYS A 73 16.43 -8.97 -1.05
C LYS A 73 17.38 -8.07 -0.25
N GLY A 74 17.09 -6.78 -0.15
CA GLY A 74 18.01 -5.80 0.42
C GLY A 74 19.22 -5.56 -0.47
N GLY A 75 20.33 -5.17 0.15
CA GLY A 75 21.60 -4.92 -0.52
C GLY A 75 21.98 -3.45 -0.52
N SER A 76 23.10 -3.13 -1.18
CA SER A 76 23.69 -1.79 -1.23
C SER A 76 24.10 -1.40 -2.65
N GLY A 77 24.62 -0.19 -2.81
CA GLY A 77 25.23 0.29 -4.04
C GLY A 77 24.44 1.33 -4.81
N VAL A 78 23.11 1.31 -4.75
CA VAL A 78 22.28 2.31 -5.45
C VAL A 78 22.38 3.68 -4.81
N TYR A 79 22.42 3.73 -3.47
CA TYR A 79 22.51 4.95 -2.67
C TYR A 79 23.76 4.98 -1.77
N GLY A 80 24.78 4.22 -2.13
CA GLY A 80 26.03 4.15 -1.39
C GLY A 80 26.27 2.79 -0.72
N PRO A 81 27.25 2.70 0.20
CA PRO A 81 27.73 1.42 0.73
C PRO A 81 26.88 0.86 1.88
N VAL A 82 26.01 1.66 2.49
CA VAL A 82 25.18 1.19 3.62
C VAL A 82 24.14 0.19 3.11
N PRO A 83 24.14 -1.05 3.62
CA PRO A 83 23.22 -2.06 3.14
C PRO A 83 21.81 -1.87 3.73
N MET A 84 20.81 -2.13 2.89
CA MET A 84 19.45 -2.35 3.35
C MET A 84 19.29 -3.82 3.72
N THR A 85 18.72 -4.10 4.88
CA THR A 85 18.46 -5.47 5.31
C THR A 85 17.30 -6.08 4.52
N PRO A 86 17.31 -7.39 4.25
CA PRO A 86 16.18 -8.08 3.62
C PRO A 86 14.89 -7.95 4.44
N ASN A 87 13.77 -7.82 3.75
CA ASN A 87 12.45 -7.74 4.37
C ASN A 87 11.56 -8.89 3.87
N PRO A 88 11.48 -10.00 4.62
CA PRO A 88 10.67 -11.14 4.22
C PRO A 88 9.16 -10.87 4.38
N PRO A 89 8.30 -11.72 3.76
CA PRO A 89 6.84 -11.59 3.89
C PRO A 89 6.31 -11.63 5.33
N SER A 90 7.07 -12.18 6.27
CA SER A 90 6.74 -12.14 7.69
C SER A 90 6.82 -10.75 8.32
N LYS A 91 7.61 -9.85 7.73
CA LYS A 91 7.73 -8.44 8.17
C LYS A 91 6.69 -7.55 7.49
N ILE A 92 6.49 -7.74 6.21
CA ILE A 92 5.56 -6.97 5.40
C ILE A 92 5.02 -7.88 4.29
N SER A 93 3.71 -8.01 4.18
CA SER A 93 3.08 -8.85 3.16
C SER A 93 3.29 -8.29 1.76
N ASP A 94 3.06 -9.10 0.73
CA ASP A 94 3.20 -8.66 -0.66
C ASP A 94 2.25 -7.51 -0.99
N ALA A 95 1.01 -7.56 -0.51
CA ALA A 95 0.04 -6.49 -0.71
C ALA A 95 0.44 -5.20 0.01
N GLU A 96 0.90 -5.30 1.25
CA GLU A 96 1.38 -4.16 2.04
C GLU A 96 2.64 -3.55 1.41
N LEU A 97 3.57 -4.37 0.96
CA LEU A 97 4.80 -3.89 0.32
C LEU A 97 4.50 -3.19 -1.00
N LYS A 98 3.60 -3.73 -1.81
CA LYS A 98 3.17 -3.08 -3.06
C LYS A 98 2.56 -1.72 -2.78
N ALA A 99 1.66 -1.63 -1.80
CA ALA A 99 1.05 -0.36 -1.40
C ALA A 99 2.10 0.64 -0.88
N ALA A 100 3.09 0.19 -0.13
CA ALA A 100 4.19 1.02 0.37
C ALA A 100 5.06 1.57 -0.77
N VAL A 101 5.45 0.75 -1.72
CA VAL A 101 6.23 1.18 -2.89
C VAL A 101 5.44 2.18 -3.74
N GLU A 102 4.18 1.91 -4.00
CA GLU A 102 3.31 2.84 -4.72
C GLU A 102 3.14 4.17 -3.99
N PHE A 103 2.99 4.13 -2.68
CA PHE A 103 2.94 5.32 -1.83
C PHE A 103 4.22 6.17 -1.94
N ILE A 104 5.39 5.55 -1.92
CA ILE A 104 6.67 6.23 -2.07
C ILE A 104 6.79 6.86 -3.47
N LEU A 105 6.45 6.12 -4.52
CA LEU A 105 6.61 6.57 -5.91
C LEU A 105 5.64 7.68 -6.33
N LYS A 106 4.56 7.88 -5.61
CA LYS A 106 3.56 8.93 -5.88
C LYS A 106 3.91 10.32 -5.34
N ARG A 107 5.04 10.47 -4.71
CA ARG A 107 5.47 11.74 -4.10
C ARG A 107 5.96 12.74 -5.13
#